data_dd96f6716be4b148c6b0f7da0b004139
#
_entry.id   dd96f6716be4b148c6b0f7da0b004139
#
_cell.length_a   1.000
_cell.length_b   1.000
_cell.length_c   1.000
_cell.angle_alpha   90.00
_cell.angle_beta   90.00
_cell.angle_gamma   90.00
#
_symmetry.space_group_name_H-M   'P 1'
#
loop_
_entity.id
_entity.type
_entity.pdbx_description
1 polymer ?
#
loop_
_entity_poly.entity_id
_entity_poly.type
_entity_poly.pdbx_seq_one_letter_code
_entity_poly.pdbx_strand_id
1 'polypeptide(L)'
;LNKLTVLCFSPTGGVEKVAQLIANELKVAAPYDYTTRGYEVSFSSDDLVFFCFPVYGGRLPTPMYDRMSYVHGNGAKAVLVAVYGNRAV
;
A
#
# COMPACT_ATOMS: atom_id res chain seq x y z
N LEU A 1 -12.11 12.43 8.73
CA LEU A 1 -11.74 11.45 7.77
C LEU A 1 -12.75 11.36 6.69
N ASN A 2 -12.39 11.76 5.51
CA ASN A 2 -13.31 11.64 4.42
C ASN A 2 -13.23 10.31 3.73
N LYS A 3 -12.07 9.71 3.70
CA LYS A 3 -11.91 8.52 2.91
C LYS A 3 -10.80 7.66 3.43
N LEU A 4 -11.03 6.36 3.44
CA LEU A 4 -10.00 5.38 3.75
C LEU A 4 -9.69 4.64 2.47
N THR A 5 -8.44 4.55 2.13
CA THR A 5 -7.99 3.89 0.90
C THR A 5 -6.84 2.96 1.23
N VAL A 6 -6.83 1.80 0.61
CA VAL A 6 -5.74 0.84 0.79
C VAL A 6 -5.03 0.67 -0.54
N LEU A 7 -3.73 0.88 -0.54
CA LEU A 7 -2.88 0.65 -1.71
C LEU A 7 -2.00 -0.55 -1.43
N CYS A 8 -1.67 -1.31 -2.45
CA CYS A 8 -0.96 -2.56 -2.28
C CYS A 8 0.10 -2.75 -3.36
N PHE A 9 1.31 -3.09 -2.93
CA PHE A 9 2.37 -3.51 -3.83
C PHE A 9 2.76 -4.91 -3.41
N SER A 10 2.41 -5.92 -4.21
CA SER A 10 2.53 -7.31 -3.82
C SER A 10 3.11 -8.18 -4.93
N PRO A 11 4.40 -8.06 -5.21
CA PRO A 11 4.99 -8.81 -6.31
C PRO A 11 4.95 -10.32 -6.12
N THR A 12 4.86 -10.80 -4.88
CA THR A 12 4.82 -12.23 -4.63
C THR A 12 3.49 -12.70 -4.05
N GLY A 13 2.52 -11.82 -3.93
CA GLY A 13 1.18 -12.20 -3.50
C GLY A 13 0.90 -12.17 -2.01
N GLY A 14 1.92 -12.18 -1.17
CA GLY A 14 1.71 -12.21 0.26
C GLY A 14 1.15 -10.94 0.85
N VAL A 15 1.58 -9.80 0.34
CA VAL A 15 1.12 -8.51 0.82
C VAL A 15 -0.34 -8.30 0.45
N GLU A 16 -0.75 -8.82 -0.69
CA GLU A 16 -2.13 -8.67 -1.15
C GLU A 16 -3.11 -9.24 -0.13
N LYS A 17 -2.78 -10.37 0.48
CA LYS A 17 -3.66 -10.97 1.47
C LYS A 17 -3.82 -10.07 2.69
N VAL A 18 -2.75 -9.45 3.12
CA VAL A 18 -2.79 -8.53 4.25
C VAL A 18 -3.62 -7.31 3.89
N ALA A 19 -3.42 -6.76 2.69
CA ALA A 19 -4.17 -5.60 2.25
C ALA A 19 -5.66 -5.90 2.16
N GLN A 20 -6.02 -7.08 1.68
CA GLN A 20 -7.42 -7.49 1.61
C GLN A 20 -8.03 -7.60 3.00
N LEU A 21 -7.30 -8.16 3.96
CA LEU A 21 -7.79 -8.25 5.32
C LEU A 21 -8.04 -6.87 5.91
N ILE A 22 -7.14 -5.94 5.68
CA ILE A 22 -7.30 -4.59 6.17
C ILE A 22 -8.53 -3.94 5.54
N ALA A 23 -8.67 -4.06 4.23
CA ALA A 23 -9.81 -3.47 3.54
C ALA A 23 -11.13 -4.06 4.06
N ASN A 24 -11.16 -5.37 4.28
CA ASN A 24 -12.33 -6.03 4.79
C ASN A 24 -12.68 -5.56 6.20
N GLU A 25 -11.68 -5.44 7.06
CA GLU A 25 -11.91 -5.00 8.43
C GLU A 25 -12.40 -3.56 8.49
N LEU A 26 -11.90 -2.73 7.62
CA LEU A 26 -12.30 -1.34 7.58
C LEU A 26 -13.57 -1.13 6.75
N LYS A 27 -14.04 -2.17 6.08
CA LYS A 27 -15.25 -2.13 5.25
C LYS A 27 -15.14 -1.07 4.16
N VAL A 28 -13.98 -1.04 3.52
CA VAL A 28 -13.73 -0.12 2.42
C VAL A 28 -13.51 -0.91 1.13
N ALA A 29 -13.35 -0.20 0.03
CA ALA A 29 -13.17 -0.82 -1.28
C ALA A 29 -11.92 -1.69 -1.30
N ALA A 30 -11.88 -2.62 -2.23
CA ALA A 30 -10.73 -3.49 -2.40
C ALA A 30 -9.47 -2.66 -2.61
N PRO A 31 -8.30 -3.19 -2.20
CA PRO A 31 -7.06 -2.44 -2.35
C PRO A 31 -6.77 -2.11 -3.80
N TYR A 32 -6.18 -0.95 -4.04
CA TYR A 32 -5.68 -0.60 -5.35
C TYR A 32 -4.34 -1.30 -5.54
N ASP A 33 -4.20 -2.01 -6.63
CA ASP A 33 -3.01 -2.82 -6.88
C ASP A 33 -1.97 -2.02 -7.66
N TYR A 34 -0.87 -1.72 -7.02
CA TYR A 34 0.24 -0.98 -7.62
C TYR A 34 1.38 -1.91 -7.99
N THR A 35 1.13 -3.22 -8.05
CA THR A 35 2.20 -4.19 -8.25
C THR A 35 2.88 -4.06 -9.60
N THR A 36 2.11 -3.95 -10.67
CA THR A 36 2.69 -3.95 -12.00
C THR A 36 2.91 -2.56 -12.55
N ARG A 37 2.18 -1.58 -12.09
CA ARG A 37 2.37 -0.20 -12.52
C ARG A 37 1.75 0.76 -11.54
N GLY A 38 2.17 2.02 -11.61
CA GLY A 38 1.60 3.07 -10.80
C GLY A 38 0.41 3.70 -11.47
N TYR A 39 -0.46 4.29 -10.68
CA TYR A 39 -1.59 5.06 -11.16
C TYR A 39 -1.54 6.40 -10.47
N GLU A 40 -1.86 7.45 -11.20
CA GLU A 40 -1.97 8.77 -10.58
C GLU A 40 -3.15 8.75 -9.62
N VAL A 41 -2.89 9.08 -8.39
CA VAL A 41 -3.95 9.19 -7.40
C VAL A 41 -3.62 10.35 -6.48
N SER A 42 -4.64 11.15 -6.17
CA SER A 42 -4.47 12.30 -5.29
C SER A 42 -5.41 12.17 -4.11
N PHE A 43 -4.92 12.54 -2.95
CA PHE A 43 -5.70 12.51 -1.74
C PHE A 43 -5.81 13.93 -1.19
N SER A 44 -6.60 14.12 -0.16
CA SER A 44 -6.70 15.40 0.51
C SER A 44 -6.28 15.23 1.96
N SER A 45 -6.13 16.34 2.66
CA SER A 45 -5.64 16.29 4.03
C SER A 45 -6.56 15.54 4.97
N ASP A 46 -7.81 15.32 4.58
CA ASP A 46 -8.76 14.58 5.41
C ASP A 46 -8.75 13.09 5.14
N ASP A 47 -8.01 12.64 4.16
CA ASP A 47 -7.98 11.23 3.81
C ASP A 47 -6.97 10.45 4.62
N LEU A 48 -7.19 9.14 4.74
CA LEU A 48 -6.25 8.24 5.38
C LEU A 48 -5.93 7.13 4.40
N VAL A 49 -4.65 6.91 4.16
CA VAL A 49 -4.20 5.94 3.18
C VAL A 49 -3.38 4.87 3.87
N PHE A 50 -3.71 3.62 3.62
CA PHE A 50 -2.90 2.49 4.08
C PHE A 50 -2.11 1.99 2.88
N PHE A 51 -0.80 1.93 3.01
CA PHE A 51 0.05 1.45 1.93
C PHE A 51 0.74 0.19 2.41
N CYS A 52 0.38 -0.94 1.81
CA CYS A 52 0.92 -2.23 2.19
C CYS A 52 2.02 -2.63 1.20
N PHE A 53 3.16 -3.04 1.72
CA PHE A 53 4.32 -3.34 0.89
C PHE A 53 5.21 -4.38 1.56
N PRO A 54 6.01 -5.11 0.77
CA PRO A 54 6.90 -6.10 1.37
C PRO A 54 8.24 -5.48 1.74
N VAL A 55 8.89 -6.10 2.71
CA VAL A 55 10.25 -5.74 3.07
C VAL A 55 11.08 -7.01 2.97
N TYR A 56 12.13 -6.98 2.16
CA TYR A 56 12.98 -8.12 1.95
C TYR A 56 14.37 -7.80 2.48
N GLY A 57 14.82 -8.57 3.47
CA GLY A 57 16.15 -8.37 4.03
C GLY A 57 16.37 -6.96 4.56
N GLY A 58 15.31 -6.37 5.12
CA GLY A 58 15.40 -5.01 5.63
C GLY A 58 15.33 -3.92 4.59
N ARG A 59 15.00 -4.27 3.34
CA ARG A 59 14.98 -3.30 2.26
C ARG A 59 13.67 -3.28 1.54
N LEU A 60 13.30 -2.12 1.03
CA LEU A 60 12.15 -1.99 0.15
C LEU A 60 12.53 -2.38 -1.27
N PRO A 61 11.63 -3.02 -2.02
CA PRO A 61 11.90 -3.30 -3.42
C PRO A 61 12.08 -2.01 -4.21
N THR A 62 13.06 -1.98 -5.10
CA THR A 62 13.33 -0.80 -5.90
C THR A 62 12.11 -0.32 -6.69
N PRO A 63 11.33 -1.19 -7.34
CA PRO A 63 10.18 -0.71 -8.10
C PRO A 63 9.14 0.03 -7.27
N MET A 64 9.15 -0.16 -5.96
CA MET A 64 8.18 0.51 -5.11
C MET A 64 8.36 2.02 -5.13
N TYR A 65 9.59 2.50 -5.27
CA TYR A 65 9.83 3.93 -5.34
C TYR A 65 9.15 4.54 -6.57
N ASP A 66 9.18 3.82 -7.68
CA ASP A 66 8.50 4.26 -8.87
C ASP A 66 6.99 4.31 -8.64
N ARG A 67 6.42 3.30 -8.00
CA ARG A 67 4.98 3.27 -7.74
C ARG A 67 4.55 4.42 -6.86
N MET A 68 5.37 4.74 -5.85
CA MET A 68 5.02 5.81 -4.93
C MET A 68 5.04 7.18 -5.57
N SER A 69 5.79 7.35 -6.65
CA SER A 69 5.86 8.64 -7.33
C SER A 69 4.53 9.06 -7.95
N TYR A 70 3.59 8.13 -8.12
CA TYR A 70 2.29 8.44 -8.68
C TYR A 70 1.26 8.83 -7.60
N VAL A 71 1.64 8.74 -6.34
CA VAL A 71 0.72 9.02 -5.25
C VAL A 71 0.94 10.43 -4.74
N HIS A 72 -0.10 11.24 -4.78
CA HIS A 72 -0.03 12.63 -4.35
C HIS A 72 -0.82 12.79 -3.06
N GLY A 73 -0.10 12.86 -1.94
CA GLY A 73 -0.73 12.84 -0.64
C GLY A 73 -1.45 14.10 -0.26
N ASN A 74 -0.89 15.26 -0.63
CA ASN A 74 -1.52 16.55 -0.35
C ASN A 74 -1.89 16.73 1.12
N GLY A 75 -1.06 16.22 2.02
CA GLY A 75 -1.31 16.33 3.45
C GLY A 75 -2.11 15.20 4.06
N ALA A 76 -2.51 14.21 3.28
CA ALA A 76 -3.22 13.05 3.81
C ALA A 76 -2.33 12.28 4.78
N LYS A 77 -2.95 11.65 5.76
CA LYS A 77 -2.22 10.79 6.69
C LYS A 77 -2.02 9.43 6.06
N ALA A 78 -0.86 8.84 6.30
CA ALA A 78 -0.56 7.54 5.73
C ALA A 78 -0.15 6.57 6.83
N VAL A 79 -0.64 5.33 6.70
CA VAL A 79 -0.22 4.25 7.57
C VAL A 79 0.56 3.28 6.68
N LEU A 80 1.83 3.07 6.99
CA LEU A 80 2.65 2.17 6.20
C LEU A 80 2.62 0.80 6.84
N VAL A 81 2.21 -0.20 6.06
CA VAL A 81 2.08 -1.56 6.55
C VAL A 81 3.18 -2.40 5.90
N ALA A 82 4.22 -2.66 6.64
CA ALA A 82 5.36 -3.43 6.14
C ALA A 82 5.11 -4.91 6.41
N VAL A 83 5.12 -5.71 5.35
CA VAL A 83 4.93 -7.14 5.48
C VAL A 83 6.27 -7.81 5.26
N TYR A 84 6.82 -8.38 6.31
CA TYR A 84 8.15 -8.98 6.23
C TYR A 84 8.07 -10.36 5.63
N GLY A 85 8.98 -10.66 4.76
CA GLY A 85 9.05 -11.97 4.17
C GLY A 85 9.44 -12.95 5.21
N ASN A 86 8.74 -14.07 5.25
CA ASN A 86 8.99 -14.98 6.18
C ASN A 86 9.93 -15.93 5.69
N ARG A 87 10.93 -15.69 5.11
CA ARG A 87 11.73 -16.44 4.56
C ARG A 87 12.55 -16.99 5.32
N ALA A 88 12.43 -17.78 5.59
CA ALA A 88 13.18 -18.37 6.34
C ALA A 88 14.42 -18.32 5.79
N VAL A 89 14.80 -18.04 5.69
CA VAL A 89 15.86 -18.00 5.16
C VAL A 89 16.59 -18.42 5.40
#